data_34f4d07ada317f73d0c951839ab501bd
#
_entry.id   34f4d07ada317f73d0c951839ab501bd
#
_cell.length_a   1.000
_cell.length_b   1.000
_cell.length_c   1.000
_cell.angle_alpha   90.00
_cell.angle_beta   90.00
_cell.angle_gamma   90.00
#
_symmetry.space_group_name_H-M   'P 1'
#
loop_
_entity.id
_entity.type
_entity.pdbx_description
1 polymer ?
#
loop_
_entity_poly.entity_id
_entity_poly.type
_entity_poly.pdbx_seq_one_letter_code
_entity_poly.pdbx_strand_id
1 'polypeptide(L)'
;MKQYLDLLNRILTEGVHKEDRTGTGTISVFGHQMRFNLEEGFPLVTTKKLHLKSIIHELLWFLQGDTNVKYLQDNGVRIWNEWADANGDLGHIYGYQWRSWPDYNGGFIDQISEAIETIKHNPDSRRIIVSAWNVADLNNMNLPPCHAFFQFYVANGRLSLQLYQRSADTFLGVPFNIASYALLLQMVAQVTGLQTGDFVHTLGDTHIYTNHLEQVKLQLSREPRPLPQMKINPDIKDIFSFKYEDFELVNYDPWPHIAGKVSV
;
A
#
# COMPACT_ATOMS: atom_id res chain seq x y z
N MET A 1 -0.54 -13.16 -9.84
CA MET A 1 -1.68 -12.24 -9.47
C MET A 1 -3.04 -12.97 -9.38
N LYS A 2 -3.04 -14.29 -9.40
CA LYS A 2 -4.29 -15.09 -9.26
C LYS A 2 -5.04 -14.76 -7.96
N GLN A 3 -4.32 -14.60 -6.84
CA GLN A 3 -4.89 -14.27 -5.52
C GLN A 3 -5.80 -13.03 -5.55
N TYR A 4 -5.40 -12.00 -6.31
CA TYR A 4 -6.19 -10.79 -6.47
C TYR A 4 -7.45 -11.02 -7.33
N LEU A 5 -7.35 -11.80 -8.40
CA LEU A 5 -8.52 -12.15 -9.23
C LEU A 5 -9.50 -13.07 -8.47
N ASP A 6 -8.99 -13.99 -7.67
CA ASP A 6 -9.80 -14.83 -6.80
C ASP A 6 -10.58 -13.99 -5.77
N LEU A 7 -9.96 -12.92 -5.25
CA LEU A 7 -10.63 -11.97 -4.36
C LEU A 7 -11.78 -11.24 -5.09
N LEU A 8 -11.55 -10.73 -6.31
CA LEU A 8 -12.60 -10.08 -7.10
C LEU A 8 -13.78 -11.03 -7.34
N ASN A 9 -13.50 -12.29 -7.73
CA ASN A 9 -14.51 -13.31 -7.92
C ASN A 9 -15.28 -13.59 -6.61
N ARG A 10 -14.57 -13.73 -5.50
CA ARG A 10 -15.18 -13.97 -4.19
C ARG A 10 -16.17 -12.87 -3.82
N ILE A 11 -15.79 -11.59 -4.02
CA ILE A 11 -16.69 -10.46 -3.70
C ILE A 11 -17.95 -10.51 -4.58
N LEU A 12 -17.81 -10.81 -5.88
CA LEU A 12 -18.96 -10.89 -6.79
C LEU A 12 -19.91 -12.04 -6.47
N THR A 13 -19.40 -13.16 -5.91
CA THR A 13 -20.19 -14.39 -5.68
C THR A 13 -20.72 -14.52 -4.25
N GLU A 14 -19.97 -14.02 -3.26
CA GLU A 14 -20.28 -14.20 -1.83
C GLU A 14 -20.61 -12.87 -1.13
N GLY A 15 -20.32 -11.74 -1.78
CA GLY A 15 -20.45 -10.42 -1.17
C GLY A 15 -21.90 -10.01 -0.91
N VAL A 16 -22.08 -9.22 0.12
CA VAL A 16 -23.38 -8.62 0.48
C VAL A 16 -23.42 -7.16 0.07
N HIS A 17 -24.60 -6.72 -0.39
CA HIS A 17 -24.83 -5.30 -0.68
C HIS A 17 -24.88 -4.48 0.60
N LYS A 18 -24.16 -3.37 0.61
CA LYS A 18 -24.13 -2.40 1.71
C LYS A 18 -24.19 -0.99 1.17
N GLU A 19 -24.92 -0.14 1.90
CA GLU A 19 -24.77 1.29 1.74
C GLU A 19 -23.42 1.76 2.29
N ASP A 20 -22.92 2.86 1.77
CA ASP A 20 -21.66 3.46 2.22
C ASP A 20 -21.78 4.98 2.35
N ARG A 21 -20.76 5.59 2.97
CA ARG A 21 -20.72 7.04 3.21
C ARG A 21 -20.83 7.87 1.93
N THR A 22 -20.38 7.36 0.80
CA THR A 22 -20.38 8.09 -0.49
C THR A 22 -21.74 8.03 -1.20
N GLY A 23 -22.66 7.17 -0.73
CA GLY A 23 -23.96 6.94 -1.37
C GLY A 23 -23.87 6.15 -2.69
N THR A 24 -22.68 5.63 -3.05
CA THR A 24 -22.49 4.82 -4.26
C THR A 24 -23.01 3.40 -4.06
N GLY A 25 -22.91 2.87 -2.84
CA GLY A 25 -23.18 1.47 -2.51
C GLY A 25 -22.02 0.54 -2.87
N THR A 26 -21.92 -0.55 -2.13
CA THR A 26 -20.84 -1.54 -2.30
C THR A 26 -21.38 -2.96 -2.28
N ILE A 27 -20.61 -3.89 -2.85
CA ILE A 27 -20.69 -5.33 -2.57
C ILE A 27 -19.45 -5.69 -1.79
N SER A 28 -19.59 -6.28 -0.60
CA SER A 28 -18.46 -6.53 0.28
C SER A 28 -18.45 -7.90 0.93
N VAL A 29 -17.23 -8.39 1.23
CA VAL A 29 -16.95 -9.50 2.13
C VAL A 29 -16.13 -8.99 3.32
N PHE A 30 -16.26 -9.62 4.48
CA PHE A 30 -15.46 -9.29 5.65
C PHE A 30 -14.39 -10.36 5.91
N GLY A 31 -13.14 -9.91 5.92
CA GLY A 31 -11.98 -10.78 6.14
C GLY A 31 -11.54 -11.55 4.90
N HIS A 32 -10.36 -11.18 4.38
CA HIS A 32 -9.66 -11.92 3.32
C HIS A 32 -8.15 -11.75 3.47
N GLN A 33 -7.39 -12.75 3.06
CA GLN A 33 -5.94 -12.66 3.08
C GLN A 33 -5.36 -13.17 1.76
N MET A 34 -4.43 -12.40 1.21
CA MET A 34 -3.62 -12.76 0.05
C MET A 34 -2.16 -12.88 0.45
N ARG A 35 -1.42 -13.74 -0.23
CA ARG A 35 0.03 -13.89 -0.05
C ARG A 35 0.72 -13.82 -1.40
N PHE A 36 1.78 -13.03 -1.47
CA PHE A 36 2.60 -12.82 -2.66
C PHE A 36 4.05 -13.15 -2.32
N ASN A 37 4.60 -14.19 -2.95
CA ASN A 37 6.03 -14.48 -2.85
C ASN A 37 6.79 -13.57 -3.82
N LEU A 38 7.65 -12.69 -3.30
CA LEU A 38 8.38 -11.73 -4.13
C LEU A 38 9.49 -12.36 -4.99
N GLU A 39 9.82 -13.64 -4.77
CA GLU A 39 10.72 -14.38 -5.68
C GLU A 39 10.05 -14.68 -7.04
N GLU A 40 8.71 -14.76 -7.08
CA GLU A 40 7.95 -14.99 -8.31
C GLU A 40 7.87 -13.74 -9.21
N GLY A 41 8.27 -12.59 -8.68
CA GLY A 41 8.24 -11.29 -9.34
C GLY A 41 7.57 -10.21 -8.50
N PHE A 42 7.60 -8.97 -9.01
CA PHE A 42 6.97 -7.84 -8.36
C PHE A 42 5.44 -7.90 -8.56
N PRO A 43 4.62 -7.92 -7.49
CA PRO A 43 3.18 -8.15 -7.59
C PRO A 43 2.42 -6.91 -8.08
N LEU A 44 2.73 -6.47 -9.29
CA LEU A 44 2.01 -5.42 -10.00
C LEU A 44 0.97 -6.04 -10.93
N VAL A 45 -0.29 -5.66 -10.77
CA VAL A 45 -1.40 -6.21 -11.55
C VAL A 45 -1.16 -6.07 -13.06
N THR A 46 -1.34 -7.17 -13.81
CA THR A 46 -1.17 -7.20 -15.26
C THR A 46 -2.49 -7.23 -16.04
N THR A 47 -3.61 -7.52 -15.38
CA THR A 47 -4.95 -7.52 -16.01
C THR A 47 -5.52 -6.12 -16.27
N LYS A 48 -4.88 -5.10 -15.74
CA LYS A 48 -5.01 -3.68 -16.13
C LYS A 48 -3.72 -2.94 -15.87
N LYS A 49 -3.42 -1.92 -16.68
CA LYS A 49 -2.24 -1.06 -16.46
C LYS A 49 -2.44 -0.18 -15.24
N LEU A 50 -1.48 -0.17 -14.32
CA LEU A 50 -1.41 0.72 -13.17
C LEU A 50 -0.43 1.87 -13.41
N HIS A 51 -0.64 3.00 -12.72
CA HIS A 51 0.23 4.17 -12.78
C HIS A 51 1.32 4.07 -11.70
N LEU A 52 2.37 3.31 -11.99
CA LEU A 52 3.47 3.03 -11.05
C LEU A 52 4.12 4.30 -10.50
N LYS A 53 4.22 5.36 -11.32
CA LYS A 53 4.78 6.64 -10.86
C LYS A 53 4.06 7.16 -9.61
N SER A 54 2.74 7.10 -9.58
CA SER A 54 1.97 7.51 -8.40
C SER A 54 2.27 6.64 -7.18
N ILE A 55 2.41 5.33 -7.36
CA ILE A 55 2.70 4.38 -6.28
C ILE A 55 4.06 4.68 -5.65
N ILE A 56 5.09 4.89 -6.47
CA ILE A 56 6.45 5.18 -5.97
C ILE A 56 6.48 6.53 -5.24
N HIS A 57 5.95 7.60 -5.85
CA HIS A 57 5.96 8.92 -5.22
C HIS A 57 5.14 8.97 -3.92
N GLU A 58 4.00 8.27 -3.85
CA GLU A 58 3.20 8.18 -2.63
C GLU A 58 4.00 7.50 -1.50
N LEU A 59 4.67 6.37 -1.79
CA LEU A 59 5.47 5.67 -0.79
C LEU A 59 6.65 6.53 -0.31
N LEU A 60 7.35 7.20 -1.21
CA LEU A 60 8.45 8.12 -0.86
C LEU A 60 7.95 9.27 -0.01
N TRP A 61 6.78 9.82 -0.33
CA TRP A 61 6.13 10.88 0.42
C TRP A 61 5.75 10.43 1.85
N PHE A 62 5.20 9.24 2.02
CA PHE A 62 4.96 8.66 3.36
C PHE A 62 6.26 8.49 4.15
N LEU A 63 7.32 7.99 3.52
CA LEU A 63 8.62 7.79 4.17
C LEU A 63 9.28 9.11 4.58
N GLN A 64 9.00 10.21 3.90
CA GLN A 64 9.47 11.53 4.32
C GLN A 64 8.65 12.11 5.50
N GLY A 65 7.56 11.46 5.90
CA GLY A 65 6.69 11.98 6.96
C GLY A 65 5.85 13.18 6.55
N ASP A 66 5.80 13.46 5.25
CA ASP A 66 5.08 14.60 4.69
C ASP A 66 3.57 14.30 4.60
N THR A 67 2.75 15.32 4.77
CA THR A 67 1.28 15.27 4.69
C THR A 67 0.70 16.28 3.71
N ASN A 68 1.55 17.13 3.12
CA ASN A 68 1.14 18.11 2.13
C ASN A 68 1.27 17.55 0.72
N VAL A 69 0.19 17.68 -0.06
CA VAL A 69 0.14 17.14 -1.45
C VAL A 69 1.05 17.86 -2.43
N LYS A 70 1.69 18.96 -2.04
CA LYS A 70 2.55 19.75 -2.95
C LYS A 70 3.65 18.90 -3.60
N TYR A 71 4.36 18.08 -2.83
CA TYR A 71 5.37 17.16 -3.39
C TYR A 71 4.77 16.24 -4.46
N LEU A 72 3.61 15.67 -4.19
CA LEU A 72 2.92 14.79 -5.14
C LEU A 72 2.52 15.54 -6.41
N GLN A 73 1.94 16.75 -6.27
CA GLN A 73 1.52 17.60 -7.40
C GLN A 73 2.70 18.04 -8.25
N ASP A 74 3.83 18.45 -7.64
CA ASP A 74 5.06 18.86 -8.33
C ASP A 74 5.62 17.69 -9.18
N ASN A 75 5.34 16.44 -8.79
CA ASN A 75 5.70 15.23 -9.53
C ASN A 75 4.57 14.70 -10.44
N GLY A 76 3.48 15.44 -10.61
CA GLY A 76 2.36 15.07 -11.49
C GLY A 76 1.44 13.99 -10.91
N VAL A 77 1.48 13.77 -9.60
CA VAL A 77 0.63 12.82 -8.86
C VAL A 77 -0.50 13.58 -8.18
N ARG A 78 -1.73 13.13 -8.39
CA ARG A 78 -2.94 13.84 -7.92
C ARG A 78 -3.90 12.97 -7.12
N ILE A 79 -3.48 11.77 -6.73
CA ILE A 79 -4.34 10.76 -6.09
C ILE A 79 -4.87 11.16 -4.71
N TRP A 80 -4.34 12.22 -4.11
CA TRP A 80 -4.72 12.74 -2.79
C TRP A 80 -5.41 14.11 -2.82
N ASN A 81 -5.56 14.72 -4.01
CA ASN A 81 -6.08 16.10 -4.13
C ASN A 81 -7.49 16.28 -3.56
N GLU A 82 -8.33 15.26 -3.65
CA GLU A 82 -9.75 15.33 -3.25
C GLU A 82 -9.94 15.39 -1.72
N TRP A 83 -8.92 14.98 -0.95
CA TRP A 83 -8.96 14.98 0.51
C TRP A 83 -8.13 16.09 1.15
N ALA A 84 -7.29 16.79 0.36
CA ALA A 84 -6.47 17.88 0.85
C ALA A 84 -7.32 19.12 1.18
N ASP A 85 -6.93 19.83 2.25
CA ASP A 85 -7.53 21.12 2.60
C ASP A 85 -7.10 22.23 1.62
N ALA A 86 -7.54 23.46 1.89
CA ALA A 86 -7.21 24.62 1.05
C ALA A 86 -5.69 24.94 0.99
N ASN A 87 -4.90 24.45 1.95
CA ASN A 87 -3.45 24.60 2.00
C ASN A 87 -2.71 23.41 1.39
N GLY A 88 -3.46 22.39 0.93
CA GLY A 88 -2.90 21.15 0.42
C GLY A 88 -2.51 20.14 1.50
N ASP A 89 -2.92 20.34 2.74
CA ASP A 89 -2.59 19.44 3.87
C ASP A 89 -3.69 18.38 4.07
N LEU A 90 -3.27 17.21 4.49
CA LEU A 90 -4.13 16.05 4.79
C LEU A 90 -4.24 15.75 6.29
N GLY A 91 -3.57 16.55 7.13
CA GLY A 91 -3.48 16.32 8.56
C GLY A 91 -2.55 15.15 8.91
N HIS A 92 -2.71 14.60 10.10
CA HIS A 92 -1.75 13.64 10.69
C HIS A 92 -1.87 12.21 10.11
N ILE A 93 -1.99 12.07 8.78
CA ILE A 93 -2.14 10.78 8.11
C ILE A 93 -0.80 10.03 7.99
N TYR A 94 -0.86 8.77 7.64
CA TYR A 94 0.21 7.82 7.28
C TYR A 94 1.65 8.24 7.58
N GLY A 95 2.26 9.10 6.76
CA GLY A 95 3.65 9.52 6.91
C GLY A 95 3.93 10.23 8.24
N TYR A 96 3.00 11.07 8.70
CA TYR A 96 3.12 11.69 10.02
C TYR A 96 3.16 10.64 11.12
N GLN A 97 2.23 9.68 11.13
CA GLN A 97 2.18 8.63 12.14
C GLN A 97 3.42 7.72 12.06
N TRP A 98 3.89 7.41 10.87
CA TRP A 98 5.07 6.55 10.67
C TRP A 98 6.36 7.19 11.20
N ARG A 99 6.51 8.52 11.06
CA ARG A 99 7.75 9.25 11.30
C ARG A 99 7.73 10.18 12.51
N SER A 100 6.55 10.55 12.99
CA SER A 100 6.38 11.57 14.02
C SER A 100 5.22 11.23 14.96
N TRP A 101 5.11 9.96 15.38
CA TRP A 101 4.11 9.55 16.35
C TRP A 101 4.33 10.28 17.68
N PRO A 102 3.36 11.05 18.20
CA PRO A 102 3.53 11.77 19.46
C PRO A 102 3.79 10.84 20.64
N ASP A 103 4.80 11.12 21.47
CA ASP A 103 5.05 10.43 22.73
C ASP A 103 4.48 11.19 23.92
N TYR A 104 4.41 10.54 25.08
CA TYR A 104 3.88 11.13 26.30
C TYR A 104 4.80 12.19 26.93
N ASN A 105 6.05 12.33 26.48
CA ASN A 105 7.05 13.27 27.00
C ASN A 105 7.15 14.53 26.14
N GLY A 106 6.26 14.70 25.14
CA GLY A 106 6.25 15.82 24.21
C GLY A 106 7.26 15.71 23.08
N GLY A 107 7.82 14.52 22.86
CA GLY A 107 8.65 14.17 21.72
C GLY A 107 7.88 13.40 20.65
N PHE A 108 8.63 12.77 19.75
CA PHE A 108 8.08 11.96 18.67
C PHE A 108 8.84 10.64 18.53
N ILE A 109 8.13 9.61 18.11
CA ILE A 109 8.65 8.29 17.78
C ILE A 109 8.68 8.12 16.27
N ASP A 110 9.86 7.83 15.73
CA ASP A 110 10.03 7.44 14.32
C ASP A 110 9.93 5.91 14.21
N GLN A 111 8.71 5.42 13.96
CA GLN A 111 8.42 3.99 13.90
C GLN A 111 9.19 3.27 12.77
N ILE A 112 9.45 3.95 11.63
CA ILE A 112 10.19 3.36 10.51
C ILE A 112 11.66 3.13 10.91
N SER A 113 12.29 4.14 11.50
CA SER A 113 13.68 4.00 11.99
C SER A 113 13.79 2.93 13.06
N GLU A 114 12.87 2.90 14.03
CA GLU A 114 12.86 1.85 15.09
C GLU A 114 12.64 0.45 14.51
N ALA A 115 11.76 0.29 13.52
CA ALA A 115 11.54 -1.00 12.87
C ALA A 115 12.81 -1.48 12.15
N ILE A 116 13.50 -0.61 11.40
CA ILE A 116 14.75 -0.94 10.69
C ILE A 116 15.85 -1.32 11.68
N GLU A 117 16.03 -0.55 12.75
CA GLU A 117 17.02 -0.84 13.77
C GLU A 117 16.71 -2.16 14.52
N THR A 118 15.42 -2.43 14.77
CA THR A 118 15.02 -3.71 15.37
C THR A 118 15.29 -4.87 14.42
N ILE A 119 15.02 -4.76 13.12
CA ILE A 119 15.35 -5.81 12.13
C ILE A 119 16.86 -6.10 12.12
N LYS A 120 17.72 -5.06 12.20
CA LYS A 120 19.17 -5.22 12.19
C LYS A 120 19.74 -5.87 13.46
N HIS A 121 19.21 -5.49 14.62
CA HIS A 121 19.83 -5.85 15.92
C HIS A 121 19.07 -6.92 16.69
N ASN A 122 17.78 -7.12 16.42
CA ASN A 122 16.93 -8.12 17.06
C ASN A 122 15.89 -8.67 16.07
N PRO A 123 16.33 -9.38 15.00
CA PRO A 123 15.44 -9.86 13.92
C PRO A 123 14.36 -10.83 14.40
N ASP A 124 14.55 -11.52 15.51
CA ASP A 124 13.57 -12.45 16.10
C ASP A 124 12.46 -11.74 16.90
N SER A 125 12.49 -10.41 16.95
CA SER A 125 11.46 -9.63 17.64
C SER A 125 10.08 -9.83 16.99
N ARG A 126 9.07 -10.04 17.81
CA ARG A 126 7.65 -10.08 17.42
C ARG A 126 6.96 -8.70 17.52
N ARG A 127 7.75 -7.63 17.72
CA ARG A 127 7.28 -6.26 17.96
C ARG A 127 7.69 -5.30 16.83
N ILE A 128 8.05 -5.80 15.67
CA ILE A 128 8.44 -4.97 14.52
C ILE A 128 7.16 -4.54 13.80
N ILE A 129 6.47 -3.57 14.38
CA ILE A 129 5.16 -3.07 13.94
C ILE A 129 5.25 -1.58 13.68
N VAL A 130 4.61 -1.13 12.61
CA VAL A 130 4.39 0.28 12.28
C VAL A 130 2.89 0.52 12.17
N SER A 131 2.35 1.44 12.96
CA SER A 131 0.92 1.77 13.00
C SER A 131 0.67 3.17 12.46
N ALA A 132 -0.30 3.29 11.55
CA ALA A 132 -0.88 4.58 11.18
C ALA A 132 -2.20 4.87 11.92
N TRP A 133 -2.78 3.86 12.58
CA TRP A 133 -4.03 3.99 13.31
C TRP A 133 -3.78 4.49 14.73
N ASN A 134 -3.83 5.81 14.89
CA ASN A 134 -3.70 6.49 16.17
C ASN A 134 -5.08 7.00 16.61
N VAL A 135 -5.71 6.29 17.57
CA VAL A 135 -7.08 6.59 18.02
C VAL A 135 -7.22 8.01 18.57
N ALA A 136 -6.19 8.52 19.23
CA ALA A 136 -6.21 9.87 19.80
C ALA A 136 -6.12 10.97 18.71
N ASP A 137 -5.69 10.62 17.52
CA ASP A 137 -5.36 11.58 16.45
C ASP A 137 -6.30 11.51 15.24
N LEU A 138 -7.29 10.60 15.26
CA LEU A 138 -8.20 10.39 14.12
C LEU A 138 -8.93 11.66 13.68
N ASN A 139 -9.28 12.55 14.63
CA ASN A 139 -9.96 13.80 14.33
C ASN A 139 -9.06 14.86 13.64
N ASN A 140 -7.75 14.64 13.63
CA ASN A 140 -6.75 15.48 12.96
C ASN A 140 -6.37 14.92 11.58
N MET A 141 -7.12 13.96 11.06
CA MET A 141 -6.90 13.31 9.77
C MET A 141 -8.06 13.60 8.84
N ASN A 142 -7.79 14.15 7.66
CA ASN A 142 -8.83 14.38 6.65
C ASN A 142 -9.37 13.07 6.09
N LEU A 143 -8.56 11.99 6.13
CA LEU A 143 -8.98 10.63 5.80
C LEU A 143 -8.32 9.62 6.77
N PRO A 144 -9.07 8.99 7.68
CA PRO A 144 -8.52 7.95 8.56
C PRO A 144 -7.89 6.79 7.77
N PRO A 145 -6.72 6.29 8.18
CA PRO A 145 -5.93 5.33 7.43
C PRO A 145 -6.70 4.04 7.10
N CYS A 146 -6.78 3.68 5.82
CA CYS A 146 -7.34 2.41 5.37
C CYS A 146 -6.36 1.26 5.64
N HIS A 147 -5.10 1.38 5.23
CA HIS A 147 -4.02 0.48 5.61
C HIS A 147 -3.47 0.91 6.98
N ALA A 148 -4.00 0.24 8.02
CA ALA A 148 -3.94 0.71 9.40
C ALA A 148 -2.61 0.44 10.09
N PHE A 149 -2.03 -0.74 9.88
CA PHE A 149 -0.72 -1.10 10.41
C PHE A 149 -0.09 -2.25 9.63
N PHE A 150 1.21 -2.40 9.75
CA PHE A 150 1.95 -3.52 9.18
C PHE A 150 3.02 -4.04 10.14
N GLN A 151 3.39 -5.30 9.95
CA GLN A 151 4.37 -6.00 10.77
C GLN A 151 5.42 -6.65 9.87
N PHE A 152 6.69 -6.55 10.27
CA PHE A 152 7.79 -7.29 9.65
C PHE A 152 8.06 -8.59 10.40
N TYR A 153 8.55 -9.57 9.64
CA TYR A 153 8.97 -10.87 10.15
C TYR A 153 10.25 -11.32 9.43
N VAL A 154 11.25 -11.74 10.19
CA VAL A 154 12.52 -12.23 9.67
C VAL A 154 12.62 -13.72 9.93
N ALA A 155 12.91 -14.51 8.90
CA ALA A 155 13.23 -15.92 9.01
C ALA A 155 14.13 -16.37 7.87
N ASN A 156 15.10 -17.22 8.16
CA ASN A 156 16.02 -17.80 7.17
C ASN A 156 16.71 -16.75 6.28
N GLY A 157 17.08 -15.60 6.84
CA GLY A 157 17.73 -14.51 6.11
C GLY A 157 16.79 -13.72 5.19
N ARG A 158 15.46 -13.90 5.34
CA ARG A 158 14.42 -13.26 4.53
C ARG A 158 13.53 -12.37 5.38
N LEU A 159 13.18 -11.22 4.83
CA LEU A 159 12.21 -10.28 5.40
C LEU A 159 10.85 -10.47 4.73
N SER A 160 9.81 -10.68 5.52
CA SER A 160 8.41 -10.67 5.09
C SER A 160 7.66 -9.52 5.74
N LEU A 161 6.56 -9.08 5.12
CA LEU A 161 5.72 -8.02 5.62
C LEU A 161 4.25 -8.45 5.59
N GLN A 162 3.53 -8.25 6.68
CA GLN A 162 2.07 -8.40 6.71
C GLN A 162 1.41 -7.05 6.94
N LEU A 163 0.50 -6.66 6.03
CA LEU A 163 -0.34 -5.48 6.14
C LEU A 163 -1.74 -5.86 6.62
N TYR A 164 -2.30 -5.10 7.56
CA TYR A 164 -3.74 -5.07 7.82
C TYR A 164 -4.37 -3.81 7.24
N GLN A 165 -5.29 -3.99 6.30
CA GLN A 165 -6.08 -2.93 5.69
C GLN A 165 -7.54 -3.08 6.11
N ARG A 166 -8.05 -2.11 6.90
CA ARG A 166 -9.40 -2.16 7.49
C ARG A 166 -10.53 -1.98 6.48
N SER A 167 -10.25 -1.22 5.42
CA SER A 167 -11.20 -0.87 4.35
C SER A 167 -10.47 -0.91 3.01
N ALA A 168 -11.00 -1.67 2.06
CA ALA A 168 -10.30 -2.03 0.84
C ALA A 168 -11.19 -1.91 -0.39
N ASP A 169 -11.10 -0.77 -1.11
CA ASP A 169 -11.60 -0.65 -2.48
C ASP A 169 -10.79 -1.59 -3.37
N THR A 170 -11.40 -2.72 -3.72
CA THR A 170 -10.68 -3.80 -4.39
C THR A 170 -10.36 -3.48 -5.84
N PHE A 171 -11.12 -2.60 -6.48
CA PHE A 171 -10.87 -2.26 -7.88
C PHE A 171 -9.80 -1.17 -8.06
N LEU A 172 -9.91 -0.03 -7.35
CA LEU A 172 -8.94 1.07 -7.49
C LEU A 172 -7.79 0.98 -6.49
N GLY A 173 -8.08 0.82 -5.19
CA GLY A 173 -7.11 0.96 -4.12
C GLY A 173 -6.20 -0.26 -3.92
N VAL A 174 -6.77 -1.46 -3.79
CA VAL A 174 -6.02 -2.68 -3.46
C VAL A 174 -4.84 -2.96 -4.40
N PRO A 175 -4.95 -2.81 -5.74
CA PRO A 175 -3.80 -3.00 -6.62
C PRO A 175 -2.64 -2.03 -6.34
N PHE A 176 -2.92 -0.78 -5.98
CA PHE A 176 -1.92 0.20 -5.55
C PHE A 176 -1.27 -0.20 -4.23
N ASN A 177 -2.08 -0.62 -3.25
CA ASN A 177 -1.59 -1.01 -1.94
C ASN A 177 -0.70 -2.27 -2.02
N ILE A 178 -1.06 -3.28 -2.83
CA ILE A 178 -0.22 -4.46 -3.07
C ILE A 178 1.17 -4.04 -3.56
N ALA A 179 1.24 -3.22 -4.60
CA ALA A 179 2.50 -2.78 -5.18
C ALA A 179 3.30 -1.88 -4.23
N SER A 180 2.65 -0.96 -3.52
CA SER A 180 3.29 -0.05 -2.57
C SER A 180 3.96 -0.79 -1.42
N TYR A 181 3.26 -1.73 -0.78
CA TYR A 181 3.82 -2.49 0.35
C TYR A 181 4.82 -3.57 -0.08
N ALA A 182 4.67 -4.14 -1.28
CA ALA A 182 5.70 -5.00 -1.85
C ALA A 182 7.00 -4.20 -2.13
N LEU A 183 6.88 -2.96 -2.61
CA LEU A 183 8.03 -2.07 -2.81
C LEU A 183 8.67 -1.69 -1.47
N LEU A 184 7.88 -1.32 -0.46
CA LEU A 184 8.38 -1.05 0.89
C LEU A 184 9.16 -2.25 1.45
N LEU A 185 8.62 -3.47 1.29
CA LEU A 185 9.30 -4.70 1.70
C LEU A 185 10.66 -4.86 1.01
N GLN A 186 10.75 -4.63 -0.31
CA GLN A 186 12.02 -4.70 -1.04
C GLN A 186 13.02 -3.64 -0.56
N MET A 187 12.56 -2.40 -0.34
CA MET A 187 13.41 -1.30 0.15
C MET A 187 13.97 -1.61 1.54
N VAL A 188 13.13 -2.05 2.47
CA VAL A 188 13.56 -2.40 3.84
C VAL A 188 14.48 -3.62 3.83
N ALA A 189 14.19 -4.64 3.04
CA ALA A 189 15.09 -5.81 2.89
C ALA A 189 16.48 -5.37 2.42
N GLN A 190 16.58 -4.49 1.41
CA GLN A 190 17.85 -3.98 0.91
C GLN A 190 18.65 -3.23 1.99
N VAL A 191 18.04 -2.27 2.70
CA VAL A 191 18.77 -1.44 3.69
C VAL A 191 19.10 -2.21 4.97
N THR A 192 18.48 -3.37 5.19
CA THR A 192 18.79 -4.27 6.31
C THR A 192 19.67 -5.46 5.92
N GLY A 193 20.03 -5.59 4.63
CA GLY A 193 20.89 -6.67 4.12
C GLY A 193 20.20 -8.04 4.06
N LEU A 194 18.87 -8.09 4.05
CA LEU A 194 18.07 -9.30 3.96
C LEU A 194 17.56 -9.55 2.54
N GLN A 195 17.23 -10.81 2.24
CA GLN A 195 16.47 -11.14 1.03
C GLN A 195 14.98 -10.85 1.24
N THR A 196 14.23 -10.60 0.16
CA THR A 196 12.79 -10.47 0.23
C THR A 196 12.11 -11.83 0.44
N GLY A 197 11.12 -11.86 1.32
CA GLY A 197 10.23 -12.99 1.53
C GLY A 197 8.84 -12.72 0.97
N ASP A 198 7.81 -12.98 1.77
CA ASP A 198 6.41 -12.84 1.38
C ASP A 198 5.84 -11.47 1.78
N PHE A 199 5.02 -10.91 0.89
CA PHE A 199 4.05 -9.89 1.26
C PHE A 199 2.69 -10.56 1.55
N VAL A 200 2.19 -10.38 2.76
CA VAL A 200 0.89 -10.89 3.21
C VAL A 200 -0.07 -9.71 3.38
N HIS A 201 -1.16 -9.71 2.64
CA HIS A 201 -2.16 -8.65 2.66
C HIS A 201 -3.44 -9.14 3.31
N THR A 202 -3.70 -8.68 4.52
CA THR A 202 -4.90 -9.01 5.31
C THR A 202 -5.89 -7.85 5.21
N LEU A 203 -7.11 -8.15 4.78
CA LEU A 203 -8.16 -7.18 4.49
C LEU A 203 -9.33 -7.35 5.46
N GLY A 204 -9.87 -6.24 5.95
CA GLY A 204 -11.10 -6.18 6.75
C GLY A 204 -12.36 -6.11 5.87
N ASP A 205 -13.02 -4.94 5.82
CA ASP A 205 -14.12 -4.69 4.87
C ASP A 205 -13.55 -4.55 3.46
N THR A 206 -13.80 -5.56 2.64
CA THR A 206 -13.23 -5.69 1.30
C THR A 206 -14.34 -5.61 0.29
N HIS A 207 -14.35 -4.56 -0.52
CA HIS A 207 -15.53 -4.22 -1.32
C HIS A 207 -15.21 -3.81 -2.76
N ILE A 208 -16.22 -3.94 -3.60
CA ILE A 208 -16.30 -3.37 -4.94
C ILE A 208 -17.46 -2.34 -4.90
N TYR A 209 -17.18 -1.10 -5.28
CA TYR A 209 -18.22 -0.11 -5.47
C TYR A 209 -19.13 -0.51 -6.62
N THR A 210 -20.45 -0.26 -6.49
CA THR A 210 -21.45 -0.71 -7.48
C THR A 210 -21.22 -0.08 -8.87
N ASN A 211 -20.63 1.10 -8.93
CA ASN A 211 -20.23 1.78 -10.18
C ASN A 211 -18.99 1.17 -10.86
N HIS A 212 -18.33 0.17 -10.26
CA HIS A 212 -17.16 -0.54 -10.82
C HIS A 212 -17.45 -1.97 -11.29
N LEU A 213 -18.69 -2.44 -11.23
CA LEU A 213 -19.03 -3.84 -11.52
C LEU A 213 -18.66 -4.25 -12.95
N GLU A 214 -18.93 -3.41 -13.95
CA GLU A 214 -18.59 -3.70 -15.34
C GLU A 214 -17.08 -3.68 -15.57
N GLN A 215 -16.35 -2.78 -14.91
CA GLN A 215 -14.90 -2.73 -14.94
C GLN A 215 -14.26 -3.99 -14.34
N VAL A 216 -14.81 -4.47 -13.22
CA VAL A 216 -14.34 -5.71 -12.58
C VAL A 216 -14.61 -6.92 -13.49
N LYS A 217 -15.80 -7.03 -14.08
CA LYS A 217 -16.11 -8.10 -15.06
C LYS A 217 -15.15 -8.08 -16.24
N LEU A 218 -14.87 -6.89 -16.80
CA LEU A 218 -13.89 -6.73 -17.87
C LEU A 218 -12.49 -7.15 -17.41
N GLN A 219 -12.07 -6.78 -16.20
CA GLN A 219 -10.76 -7.16 -15.66
C GLN A 219 -10.65 -8.68 -15.47
N LEU A 220 -11.71 -9.33 -14.99
CA LEU A 220 -11.77 -10.79 -14.80
C LEU A 220 -11.80 -11.58 -16.11
N SER A 221 -12.22 -10.97 -17.22
CA SER A 221 -12.17 -11.60 -18.55
C SER A 221 -10.78 -11.66 -19.17
N ARG A 222 -9.78 -11.03 -18.53
CA ARG A 222 -8.41 -10.93 -19.03
C ARG A 222 -7.50 -11.94 -18.35
N GLU A 223 -6.74 -12.69 -19.12
CA GLU A 223 -5.73 -13.59 -18.59
C GLU A 223 -4.56 -12.81 -17.97
N PRO A 224 -4.10 -13.16 -16.77
CA PRO A 224 -2.91 -12.57 -16.18
C PRO A 224 -1.68 -12.86 -17.04
N ARG A 225 -0.82 -11.85 -17.18
CA ARG A 225 0.48 -11.98 -17.83
C ARG A 225 1.59 -12.19 -16.80
N PRO A 226 2.80 -12.61 -17.20
CA PRO A 226 3.92 -12.76 -16.28
C PRO A 226 4.15 -11.51 -15.43
N LEU A 227 4.56 -11.71 -14.18
CA LEU A 227 4.88 -10.60 -13.28
C LEU A 227 6.14 -9.85 -13.77
N PRO A 228 6.15 -8.52 -13.64
CA PRO A 228 7.36 -7.75 -13.88
C PRO A 228 8.37 -7.94 -12.75
N GLN A 229 9.55 -7.36 -12.93
CA GLN A 229 10.57 -7.25 -11.88
C GLN A 229 10.77 -5.79 -11.51
N MET A 230 10.92 -5.51 -10.23
CA MET A 230 11.34 -4.21 -9.74
C MET A 230 12.82 -4.28 -9.40
N LYS A 231 13.63 -3.50 -10.11
CA LYS A 231 15.03 -3.28 -9.78
C LYS A 231 15.14 -2.01 -8.94
N ILE A 232 15.93 -2.09 -7.88
CA ILE A 232 16.21 -0.98 -6.98
C ILE A 232 17.70 -0.69 -7.03
N ASN A 233 18.09 0.58 -7.06
CA ASN A 233 19.48 1.00 -7.03
C ASN A 233 20.20 0.40 -5.82
N PRO A 234 21.17 -0.53 -6.01
CA PRO A 234 21.80 -1.25 -4.89
C PRO A 234 22.71 -0.39 -4.02
N ASP A 235 23.06 0.82 -4.47
CA ASP A 235 23.95 1.72 -3.74
C ASP A 235 23.24 2.45 -2.60
N ILE A 236 21.92 2.50 -2.59
CA ILE A 236 21.14 3.12 -1.52
C ILE A 236 21.12 2.22 -0.28
N LYS A 237 21.58 2.75 0.84
CA LYS A 237 21.70 2.06 2.14
C LYS A 237 20.85 2.66 3.25
N ASP A 238 20.24 3.81 3.00
CA ASP A 238 19.32 4.49 3.90
C ASP A 238 17.94 4.57 3.28
N ILE A 239 16.91 4.14 4.03
CA ILE A 239 15.51 4.08 3.56
C ILE A 239 14.96 5.45 3.15
N PHE A 240 15.47 6.52 3.73
CA PHE A 240 15.01 7.90 3.47
C PHE A 240 15.76 8.59 2.33
N SER A 241 16.79 7.94 1.79
CA SER A 241 17.62 8.46 0.70
C SER A 241 17.13 8.06 -0.69
N PHE A 242 16.17 7.13 -0.79
CA PHE A 242 15.61 6.71 -2.07
C PHE A 242 14.90 7.86 -2.79
N LYS A 243 15.08 7.89 -4.11
CA LYS A 243 14.42 8.80 -5.05
C LYS A 243 13.69 8.00 -6.12
N TYR A 244 12.82 8.65 -6.86
CA TYR A 244 12.06 8.01 -7.93
C TYR A 244 12.95 7.30 -8.97
N GLU A 245 14.10 7.89 -9.29
CA GLU A 245 15.08 7.39 -10.26
C GLU A 245 15.80 6.11 -9.82
N ASP A 246 15.71 5.75 -8.54
CA ASP A 246 16.32 4.54 -8.00
C ASP A 246 15.51 3.27 -8.29
N PHE A 247 14.34 3.40 -8.94
CA PHE A 247 13.42 2.30 -9.24
C PHE A 247 13.27 2.11 -10.75
N GLU A 248 13.52 0.88 -11.23
CA GLU A 248 13.31 0.48 -12.62
C GLU A 248 12.37 -0.71 -12.69
N LEU A 249 11.20 -0.53 -13.33
CA LEU A 249 10.28 -1.63 -13.61
C LEU A 249 10.65 -2.31 -14.94
N VAL A 250 10.95 -3.61 -14.88
CA VAL A 250 11.39 -4.40 -16.03
C VAL A 250 10.33 -5.42 -16.41
N ASN A 251 10.07 -5.59 -17.70
CA ASN A 251 9.15 -6.58 -18.27
C ASN A 251 7.68 -6.40 -17.83
N TYR A 252 7.23 -5.18 -17.62
CA TYR A 252 5.81 -4.92 -17.36
C TYR A 252 5.02 -4.84 -18.65
N ASP A 253 4.25 -5.88 -18.95
CA ASP A 253 3.37 -5.99 -20.11
C ASP A 253 1.92 -6.17 -19.67
N PRO A 254 1.23 -5.12 -19.19
CA PRO A 254 -0.14 -5.21 -18.75
C PRO A 254 -1.15 -5.10 -19.88
N TRP A 255 -2.37 -5.58 -19.64
CA TRP A 255 -3.53 -5.20 -20.42
C TRP A 255 -3.79 -3.68 -20.31
N PRO A 256 -4.48 -3.06 -21.27
CA PRO A 256 -4.80 -1.64 -21.20
C PRO A 256 -5.48 -1.23 -19.89
N HIS A 257 -5.29 0.04 -19.52
CA HIS A 257 -5.94 0.64 -18.37
C HIS A 257 -7.46 0.49 -18.42
N ILE A 258 -8.09 0.30 -17.25
CA ILE A 258 -9.54 0.33 -17.08
C ILE A 258 -9.84 1.50 -16.16
N ALA A 259 -10.52 2.52 -16.68
CA ALA A 259 -10.89 3.70 -15.90
C ALA A 259 -12.01 3.38 -14.89
N GLY A 260 -11.91 3.94 -13.70
CA GLY A 260 -12.95 3.91 -12.67
C GLY A 260 -13.08 5.27 -12.01
N LYS A 261 -14.31 5.66 -11.67
CA LYS A 261 -14.56 6.91 -10.95
C LYS A 261 -14.33 6.68 -9.45
N VAL A 262 -13.55 7.54 -8.82
CA VAL A 262 -13.35 7.52 -7.36
C VAL A 262 -14.67 7.86 -6.67
N SER A 263 -15.02 7.10 -5.63
CA SER A 263 -16.18 7.37 -4.75
C SER A 263 -15.67 8.12 -3.51
N VAL A 264 -16.10 9.36 -3.32
CA VAL A 264 -15.68 10.33 -2.28
C VAL A 264 -16.83 10.80 -1.43
#